data_b9efb9db2bbca5fbe41ffa20c1b7f8f4
#
_entry.id   b9efb9db2bbca5fbe41ffa20c1b7f8f4
#
_cell.length_a   1.000
_cell.length_b   1.000
_cell.length_c   1.000
_cell.angle_alpha   90.00
_cell.angle_beta   90.00
_cell.angle_gamma   90.00
#
_symmetry.space_group_name_H-M   'P 1'
#
loop_
_entity.id
_entity.type
_entity.pdbx_description
1 polymer ?
#
loop_
_entity_poly.entity_id
_entity_poly.type
_entity_poly.pdbx_seq_one_letter_code
_entity_poly.pdbx_strand_id
1 'polypeptide(L)'
;FIRVYSGTLKTATGIYNTTKDKEERVGRMLLMHANSREDVKEANTGDIVALAGLKYTITGHTLSDEDNPVVLEPMDFPDPVLEIAVEPKTKADQEKMGEALGRLAREDPSFRVTSDEESGQTIIKGMGELHLDIIVDRMKREFKVEANIGAPQVAYRETILKSVSNTYIHKKQSGGAGQFAKVELSVEPLPPGKGREVENKIKGGAIPKEFIPGVEKGIESVAESGILAGFPLIDYKVTILDGLHHDVDSSVLAFEIASRYCFKEACTKAILKLLEPMMRVEVVTPEDYMGDVIGDLNSRRGQVSTTDKRGNATVISAKVRSEEHTSELQSLVNLVCRLLLEKKKCTHLPTHPTTPAFQLTTHTPSNQ
;
A
#
# COMPACT_ATOMS: atom_id res chain seq x y z
N PHE A 1 13.62 -20.84 -20.50
CA PHE A 1 13.40 -21.48 -21.80
C PHE A 1 13.28 -20.41 -22.86
N ILE A 2 13.89 -20.62 -24.02
CA ILE A 2 13.75 -19.76 -25.20
C ILE A 2 13.32 -20.62 -26.40
N ARG A 3 12.64 -20.00 -27.34
CA ARG A 3 12.37 -20.56 -28.67
C ARG A 3 13.18 -19.77 -29.70
N VAL A 4 13.92 -20.46 -30.52
CA VAL A 4 14.67 -19.86 -31.64
C VAL A 4 13.73 -19.70 -32.83
N TYR A 5 13.43 -18.46 -33.21
CA TYR A 5 12.54 -18.15 -34.36
C TYR A 5 13.32 -18.05 -35.67
N SER A 6 14.55 -17.56 -35.61
CA SER A 6 15.41 -17.38 -36.79
C SER A 6 16.89 -17.51 -36.39
N GLY A 7 17.70 -18.03 -37.28
CA GLY A 7 19.13 -18.14 -37.09
C GLY A 7 19.57 -19.32 -36.24
N THR A 8 20.79 -19.23 -35.72
CA THR A 8 21.43 -20.25 -34.88
C THR A 8 22.01 -19.57 -33.64
N LEU A 9 21.67 -20.05 -32.45
CA LEU A 9 22.23 -19.62 -31.19
C LEU A 9 23.36 -20.57 -30.76
N LYS A 10 24.50 -20.00 -30.35
CA LYS A 10 25.63 -20.77 -29.85
C LYS A 10 25.93 -20.49 -28.39
N THR A 11 26.48 -21.47 -27.68
CA THR A 11 26.93 -21.27 -26.29
C THR A 11 28.12 -20.33 -26.24
N ALA A 12 28.26 -19.60 -25.15
CA ALA A 12 29.33 -18.63 -24.87
C ALA A 12 29.41 -17.39 -25.84
N THR A 13 28.34 -17.16 -26.64
CA THR A 13 28.21 -15.95 -27.47
C THR A 13 27.48 -14.83 -26.73
N GLY A 14 27.71 -13.59 -27.13
CA GLY A 14 26.88 -12.45 -26.76
C GLY A 14 25.48 -12.57 -27.40
N ILE A 15 24.46 -12.09 -26.72
CA ILE A 15 23.13 -11.94 -27.25
C ILE A 15 22.53 -10.64 -26.70
N TYR A 16 21.77 -9.95 -27.54
CA TYR A 16 21.23 -8.66 -27.23
C TYR A 16 19.76 -8.77 -26.81
N ASN A 17 19.45 -8.28 -25.61
CA ASN A 17 18.06 -8.20 -25.14
C ASN A 17 17.44 -6.89 -25.64
N THR A 18 16.73 -6.96 -26.76
CA THR A 18 16.12 -5.81 -27.42
C THR A 18 15.01 -5.14 -26.62
N THR A 19 14.36 -5.89 -25.73
CA THR A 19 13.30 -5.34 -24.87
C THR A 19 13.87 -4.48 -23.74
N LYS A 20 15.08 -4.78 -23.27
CA LYS A 20 15.75 -4.08 -22.15
C LYS A 20 16.93 -3.23 -22.58
N ASP A 21 17.29 -3.27 -23.86
CA ASP A 21 18.44 -2.54 -24.41
C ASP A 21 19.76 -2.89 -23.68
N LYS A 22 20.01 -4.22 -23.55
CA LYS A 22 21.17 -4.72 -22.80
C LYS A 22 21.78 -5.94 -23.45
N GLU A 23 23.09 -5.99 -23.51
CA GLU A 23 23.87 -7.17 -23.92
C GLU A 23 23.93 -8.17 -22.74
N GLU A 24 23.73 -9.43 -23.07
CA GLU A 24 23.87 -10.58 -22.16
C GLU A 24 24.74 -11.66 -22.80
N ARG A 25 25.27 -12.54 -21.98
CA ARG A 25 26.05 -13.66 -22.46
C ARG A 25 25.31 -14.97 -22.27
N VAL A 26 25.19 -15.74 -23.33
CA VAL A 26 24.65 -17.12 -23.28
C VAL A 26 25.63 -17.99 -22.50
N GLY A 27 25.23 -18.50 -21.36
CA GLY A 27 26.00 -19.45 -20.58
C GLY A 27 25.84 -20.87 -21.12
N ARG A 28 25.37 -21.79 -20.27
CA ARG A 28 25.05 -23.17 -20.68
C ARG A 28 23.72 -23.19 -21.40
N MET A 29 23.65 -24.03 -22.43
CA MET A 29 22.43 -24.30 -23.17
C MET A 29 22.08 -25.79 -23.00
N LEU A 30 20.85 -26.05 -22.61
CA LEU A 30 20.38 -27.38 -22.24
C LEU A 30 19.13 -27.76 -23.04
N LEU A 31 19.14 -28.94 -23.57
CA LEU A 31 17.93 -29.61 -24.07
C LEU A 31 17.32 -30.41 -22.92
N MET A 32 16.03 -30.17 -22.66
CA MET A 32 15.34 -30.78 -21.54
C MET A 32 14.42 -31.90 -22.04
N HIS A 33 14.62 -33.10 -21.47
CA HIS A 33 13.75 -34.24 -21.68
C HIS A 33 13.20 -34.69 -20.32
N ALA A 34 12.02 -34.20 -19.96
CA ALA A 34 11.48 -34.34 -18.60
C ALA A 34 12.52 -33.86 -17.53
N ASN A 35 13.03 -34.78 -16.72
CA ASN A 35 14.03 -34.52 -15.71
C ASN A 35 15.49 -34.66 -16.20
N SER A 36 15.69 -35.18 -17.42
CA SER A 36 17.01 -35.32 -18.02
C SER A 36 17.46 -34.02 -18.67
N ARG A 37 18.77 -33.73 -18.56
CA ARG A 37 19.40 -32.53 -19.11
C ARG A 37 20.54 -32.94 -20.02
N GLU A 38 20.52 -32.46 -21.24
CA GLU A 38 21.58 -32.71 -22.23
C GLU A 38 22.20 -31.33 -22.59
N ASP A 39 23.52 -31.22 -22.46
CA ASP A 39 24.24 -30.01 -22.85
C ASP A 39 24.33 -29.94 -24.40
N VAL A 40 23.82 -28.85 -24.97
CA VAL A 40 23.90 -28.59 -26.41
C VAL A 40 24.74 -27.38 -26.68
N LYS A 41 25.54 -27.42 -27.76
CA LYS A 41 26.43 -26.32 -28.11
C LYS A 41 25.79 -25.27 -29.00
N GLU A 42 24.80 -25.66 -29.78
CA GLU A 42 24.03 -24.79 -30.66
C GLU A 42 22.57 -25.18 -30.72
N ALA A 43 21.71 -24.21 -30.94
CA ALA A 43 20.28 -24.38 -31.18
C ALA A 43 19.89 -23.66 -32.45
N ASN A 44 19.05 -24.30 -33.26
CA ASN A 44 18.63 -23.82 -34.56
C ASN A 44 17.20 -23.33 -34.56
N THR A 45 16.81 -22.67 -35.63
CA THR A 45 15.43 -22.23 -35.85
C THR A 45 14.43 -23.37 -35.62
N GLY A 46 13.45 -23.14 -34.74
CA GLY A 46 12.43 -24.09 -34.32
C GLY A 46 12.71 -24.76 -32.98
N ASP A 47 13.96 -24.78 -32.52
CA ASP A 47 14.33 -25.43 -31.27
C ASP A 47 13.83 -24.64 -30.04
N ILE A 48 13.53 -25.41 -28.99
CA ILE A 48 13.23 -24.87 -27.64
C ILE A 48 14.31 -25.38 -26.69
N VAL A 49 15.10 -24.48 -26.14
CA VAL A 49 16.20 -24.81 -25.24
C VAL A 49 16.15 -24.00 -23.94
N ALA A 50 16.73 -24.56 -22.89
CA ALA A 50 16.92 -23.82 -21.65
C ALA A 50 18.29 -23.14 -21.63
N LEU A 51 18.30 -21.85 -21.35
CA LEU A 51 19.53 -21.08 -21.17
C LEU A 51 19.78 -20.83 -19.69
N ALA A 52 21.02 -20.99 -19.28
CA ALA A 52 21.50 -20.60 -17.97
C ALA A 52 22.44 -19.40 -18.08
N GLY A 53 22.34 -18.46 -17.13
CA GLY A 53 23.27 -17.32 -17.00
C GLY A 53 22.71 -15.97 -17.44
N LEU A 54 21.50 -15.91 -17.99
CA LEU A 54 20.85 -14.63 -18.30
C LEU A 54 20.44 -13.92 -17.00
N LYS A 55 20.77 -12.63 -16.89
CA LYS A 55 20.52 -11.83 -15.66
C LYS A 55 19.36 -10.87 -15.80
N TYR A 56 19.16 -10.30 -16.98
CA TYR A 56 18.19 -9.23 -17.23
C TYR A 56 16.96 -9.72 -18.02
N THR A 57 17.08 -10.91 -18.62
CA THR A 57 16.00 -11.50 -19.42
C THR A 57 14.94 -12.14 -18.52
N ILE A 58 13.70 -11.78 -18.75
CA ILE A 58 12.50 -12.35 -18.12
C ILE A 58 11.55 -12.88 -19.19
N THR A 59 10.48 -13.56 -18.74
CA THR A 59 9.44 -14.07 -19.64
C THR A 59 8.85 -12.95 -20.50
N GLY A 60 8.72 -13.17 -21.81
CA GLY A 60 8.19 -12.19 -22.77
C GLY A 60 9.23 -11.31 -23.44
N HIS A 61 10.50 -11.34 -23.00
CA HIS A 61 11.54 -10.57 -23.67
C HIS A 61 11.99 -11.21 -24.99
N THR A 62 12.36 -10.37 -25.94
CA THR A 62 12.97 -10.79 -27.20
C THR A 62 14.49 -10.65 -27.11
N LEU A 63 15.18 -11.67 -27.55
CA LEU A 63 16.64 -11.72 -27.71
C LEU A 63 16.97 -11.76 -29.19
N SER A 64 17.92 -10.94 -29.64
CA SER A 64 18.33 -10.88 -31.03
C SER A 64 19.85 -10.70 -31.17
N ASP A 65 20.30 -10.59 -32.40
CA ASP A 65 21.62 -10.06 -32.74
C ASP A 65 21.63 -8.54 -32.52
N GLU A 66 22.76 -7.98 -32.07
CA GLU A 66 22.93 -6.55 -31.84
C GLU A 66 22.84 -5.76 -33.14
N ASP A 67 23.40 -6.31 -34.24
CA ASP A 67 23.42 -5.68 -35.55
C ASP A 67 22.02 -5.66 -36.21
N ASN A 68 21.12 -6.55 -35.80
CA ASN A 68 19.78 -6.68 -36.37
C ASN A 68 18.72 -6.77 -35.26
N PRO A 69 18.50 -5.69 -34.50
CA PRO A 69 17.55 -5.71 -33.38
C PRO A 69 16.11 -5.86 -33.87
N VAL A 70 15.43 -6.90 -33.40
CA VAL A 70 14.01 -7.15 -33.67
C VAL A 70 13.31 -7.33 -32.33
N VAL A 71 12.15 -6.72 -32.15
CA VAL A 71 11.25 -6.95 -31.02
C VAL A 71 10.02 -7.68 -31.53
N LEU A 72 9.80 -8.88 -31.03
CA LEU A 72 8.58 -9.63 -31.30
C LEU A 72 7.44 -9.03 -30.49
N GLU A 73 6.19 -9.34 -30.88
CA GLU A 73 5.00 -8.89 -30.18
C GLU A 73 5.09 -9.25 -28.69
N PRO A 74 4.98 -8.24 -27.81
CA PRO A 74 5.05 -8.49 -26.36
C PRO A 74 3.83 -9.29 -25.90
N MET A 75 4.06 -10.19 -24.95
CA MET A 75 2.95 -10.89 -24.27
C MET A 75 2.29 -9.92 -23.27
N ASP A 76 0.98 -9.76 -23.38
CA ASP A 76 0.20 -8.98 -22.44
C ASP A 76 -0.23 -9.88 -21.28
N PHE A 77 0.32 -9.66 -20.09
CA PHE A 77 -0.02 -10.39 -18.88
C PHE A 77 -1.13 -9.66 -18.15
N PRO A 78 -2.20 -10.35 -17.73
CA PRO A 78 -3.26 -9.73 -16.96
C PRO A 78 -2.75 -9.26 -15.61
N ASP A 79 -3.28 -8.13 -15.15
CA ASP A 79 -2.96 -7.62 -13.83
C ASP A 79 -3.48 -8.55 -12.73
N PRO A 80 -2.73 -8.73 -11.64
CA PRO A 80 -3.15 -9.57 -10.52
C PRO A 80 -4.40 -9.00 -9.85
N VAL A 81 -5.31 -9.89 -9.46
CA VAL A 81 -6.63 -9.53 -8.91
C VAL A 81 -6.75 -9.74 -7.40
N LEU A 82 -5.85 -10.52 -6.80
CA LEU A 82 -5.85 -10.83 -5.38
C LEU A 82 -4.57 -10.38 -4.71
N GLU A 83 -4.69 -9.88 -3.48
CA GLU A 83 -3.53 -9.49 -2.69
C GLU A 83 -3.61 -10.04 -1.26
N ILE A 84 -2.48 -10.51 -0.75
CA ILE A 84 -2.31 -10.95 0.64
C ILE A 84 -1.05 -10.34 1.24
N ALA A 85 -1.07 -10.12 2.55
CA ALA A 85 0.11 -9.70 3.30
C ALA A 85 0.92 -10.91 3.75
N VAL A 86 2.24 -10.79 3.64
CA VAL A 86 3.19 -11.81 4.07
C VAL A 86 4.18 -11.17 5.05
N GLU A 87 4.24 -11.73 6.26
CA GLU A 87 5.11 -11.26 7.32
C GLU A 87 6.10 -12.35 7.73
N PRO A 88 7.41 -12.08 7.72
CA PRO A 88 8.41 -13.05 8.15
C PRO A 88 8.27 -13.30 9.64
N LYS A 89 8.45 -14.56 10.09
CA LYS A 89 8.40 -14.89 11.52
C LYS A 89 9.62 -14.40 12.28
N THR A 90 10.77 -14.30 11.62
CA THR A 90 12.03 -13.86 12.23
C THR A 90 12.74 -12.84 11.35
N LYS A 91 13.67 -12.06 11.93
CA LYS A 91 14.50 -11.12 11.15
C LYS A 91 15.38 -11.83 10.11
N ALA A 92 15.83 -13.06 10.39
CA ALA A 92 16.60 -13.85 9.44
C ALA A 92 15.74 -14.31 8.25
N ASP A 93 14.45 -14.53 8.46
CA ASP A 93 13.52 -14.87 7.39
C ASP A 93 13.18 -13.67 6.52
N GLN A 94 13.30 -12.44 7.01
CA GLN A 94 13.01 -11.22 6.25
C GLN A 94 13.92 -11.08 5.02
N GLU A 95 15.23 -11.26 5.18
CA GLU A 95 16.19 -11.18 4.08
C GLU A 95 15.94 -12.30 3.06
N LYS A 96 15.79 -13.54 3.56
CA LYS A 96 15.49 -14.71 2.72
C LYS A 96 14.16 -14.55 1.98
N MET A 97 13.14 -13.98 2.63
CA MET A 97 11.84 -13.71 2.03
C MET A 97 11.96 -12.73 0.87
N GLY A 98 12.70 -11.64 1.04
CA GLY A 98 12.95 -10.68 -0.04
C GLY A 98 13.63 -11.32 -1.25
N GLU A 99 14.64 -12.16 -1.03
CA GLU A 99 15.33 -12.90 -2.09
C GLU A 99 14.40 -13.91 -2.78
N ALA A 100 13.66 -14.69 -1.99
CA ALA A 100 12.71 -15.69 -2.50
C ALA A 100 11.62 -15.05 -3.36
N LEU A 101 10.96 -14.01 -2.85
CA LEU A 101 9.91 -13.29 -3.56
C LEU A 101 10.45 -12.61 -4.82
N GLY A 102 11.66 -12.04 -4.77
CA GLY A 102 12.31 -11.45 -5.94
C GLY A 102 12.64 -12.48 -7.03
N ARG A 103 12.98 -13.71 -6.67
CA ARG A 103 13.19 -14.81 -7.64
C ARG A 103 11.87 -15.28 -8.23
N LEU A 104 10.85 -15.50 -7.40
CA LEU A 104 9.53 -15.93 -7.85
C LEU A 104 8.86 -14.90 -8.78
N ALA A 105 8.99 -13.61 -8.49
CA ALA A 105 8.49 -12.54 -9.35
C ALA A 105 9.21 -12.43 -10.71
N ARG A 106 10.45 -12.93 -10.83
CA ARG A 106 11.13 -13.03 -12.13
C ARG A 106 10.64 -14.21 -12.97
N GLU A 107 10.20 -15.28 -12.30
CA GLU A 107 9.68 -16.46 -12.98
C GLU A 107 8.28 -16.25 -13.52
N ASP A 108 7.46 -15.51 -12.76
CA ASP A 108 6.04 -15.30 -13.07
C ASP A 108 5.71 -13.81 -13.21
N PRO A 109 5.46 -13.32 -14.43
CA PRO A 109 5.11 -11.93 -14.69
C PRO A 109 3.74 -11.50 -14.15
N SER A 110 2.83 -12.45 -13.85
CA SER A 110 1.53 -12.17 -13.24
C SER A 110 1.60 -12.06 -11.71
N PHE A 111 2.75 -12.42 -11.13
CA PHE A 111 3.02 -12.28 -9.69
C PHE A 111 3.75 -10.97 -9.42
N ARG A 112 3.23 -10.17 -8.51
CA ARG A 112 3.83 -8.89 -8.11
C ARG A 112 4.07 -8.83 -6.61
N VAL A 113 5.14 -8.18 -6.22
CA VAL A 113 5.51 -7.93 -4.82
C VAL A 113 5.60 -6.42 -4.61
N THR A 114 4.93 -5.91 -3.60
CA THR A 114 4.97 -4.50 -3.21
C THR A 114 5.14 -4.41 -1.70
N SER A 115 5.87 -3.38 -1.24
CA SER A 115 5.88 -3.02 0.18
C SER A 115 4.91 -1.88 0.38
N ASP A 116 4.04 -2.01 1.35
CA ASP A 116 3.16 -0.92 1.76
C ASP A 116 3.94 0.01 2.71
N GLU A 117 4.12 1.25 2.32
CA GLU A 117 4.91 2.23 3.10
C GLU A 117 4.23 2.62 4.41
N GLU A 118 2.91 2.47 4.49
CA GLU A 118 2.13 2.87 5.66
C GLU A 118 2.10 1.80 6.74
N SER A 119 1.84 0.54 6.36
CA SER A 119 1.81 -0.58 7.30
C SER A 119 3.18 -1.27 7.47
N GLY A 120 4.12 -1.01 6.55
CA GLY A 120 5.41 -1.71 6.49
C GLY A 120 5.28 -3.17 6.05
N GLN A 121 4.09 -3.62 5.67
CA GLN A 121 3.85 -5.00 5.26
C GLN A 121 4.35 -5.27 3.84
N THR A 122 4.84 -6.48 3.62
CA THR A 122 5.10 -6.99 2.27
C THR A 122 3.80 -7.59 1.72
N ILE A 123 3.30 -7.01 0.64
CA ILE A 123 2.08 -7.45 -0.03
C ILE A 123 2.45 -8.19 -1.31
N ILE A 124 1.95 -9.40 -1.46
CA ILE A 124 2.06 -10.20 -2.67
C ILE A 124 0.72 -10.23 -3.40
N LYS A 125 0.79 -10.09 -4.71
CA LYS A 125 -0.38 -10.02 -5.60
C LYS A 125 -0.32 -11.12 -6.64
N GLY A 126 -1.45 -11.77 -6.88
CA GLY A 126 -1.55 -12.89 -7.82
C GLY A 126 -2.91 -12.99 -8.49
N MET A 127 -3.03 -13.96 -9.39
CA MET A 127 -4.22 -14.17 -10.21
C MET A 127 -5.39 -14.83 -9.47
N GLY A 128 -5.15 -15.32 -8.26
CA GLY A 128 -6.16 -15.99 -7.45
C GLY A 128 -5.56 -16.63 -6.21
N GLU A 129 -6.41 -17.15 -5.34
CA GLU A 129 -6.03 -17.76 -4.06
C GLU A 129 -5.06 -18.91 -4.25
N LEU A 130 -5.40 -19.87 -5.12
CA LEU A 130 -4.54 -21.03 -5.41
C LEU A 130 -3.16 -20.60 -5.94
N HIS A 131 -3.09 -19.54 -6.75
CA HIS A 131 -1.83 -19.03 -7.25
C HIS A 131 -0.95 -18.52 -6.09
N LEU A 132 -1.51 -17.72 -5.19
CA LEU A 132 -0.78 -17.19 -4.03
C LEU A 132 -0.39 -18.31 -3.05
N ASP A 133 -1.25 -19.29 -2.82
CA ASP A 133 -0.95 -20.46 -2.00
C ASP A 133 0.23 -21.27 -2.54
N ILE A 134 0.29 -21.48 -3.85
CA ILE A 134 1.43 -22.17 -4.50
C ILE A 134 2.72 -21.34 -4.32
N ILE A 135 2.67 -20.04 -4.48
CA ILE A 135 3.83 -19.16 -4.28
C ILE A 135 4.35 -19.26 -2.84
N VAL A 136 3.44 -19.21 -1.87
CA VAL A 136 3.79 -19.35 -0.45
C VAL A 136 4.34 -20.72 -0.12
N ASP A 137 3.76 -21.79 -0.66
CA ASP A 137 4.25 -23.16 -0.48
C ASP A 137 5.64 -23.32 -1.10
N ARG A 138 5.89 -22.78 -2.29
CA ARG A 138 7.22 -22.75 -2.91
C ARG A 138 8.23 -21.95 -2.05
N MET A 139 7.84 -20.81 -1.52
CA MET A 139 8.68 -20.00 -0.62
C MET A 139 9.12 -20.83 0.60
N LYS A 140 8.19 -21.60 1.19
CA LYS A 140 8.47 -22.48 2.31
C LYS A 140 9.35 -23.68 1.93
N ARG A 141 9.04 -24.38 0.84
CA ARG A 141 9.73 -25.62 0.44
C ARG A 141 11.08 -25.37 -0.20
N GLU A 142 11.17 -24.44 -1.13
CA GLU A 142 12.38 -24.19 -1.92
C GLU A 142 13.36 -23.28 -1.19
N PHE A 143 12.85 -22.23 -0.50
CA PHE A 143 13.68 -21.21 0.13
C PHE A 143 13.80 -21.35 1.64
N LYS A 144 13.03 -22.26 2.26
CA LYS A 144 13.02 -22.48 3.72
C LYS A 144 12.69 -21.22 4.51
N VAL A 145 11.74 -20.43 4.02
CA VAL A 145 11.23 -19.20 4.65
C VAL A 145 9.91 -19.53 5.33
N GLU A 146 9.80 -19.20 6.61
CA GLU A 146 8.54 -19.24 7.34
C GLU A 146 7.95 -17.84 7.45
N ALA A 147 6.69 -17.71 7.02
CA ALA A 147 5.96 -16.47 7.06
C ALA A 147 4.53 -16.68 7.57
N ASN A 148 3.98 -15.63 8.21
CA ASN A 148 2.57 -15.52 8.50
C ASN A 148 1.87 -14.90 7.29
N ILE A 149 0.69 -15.41 6.97
CA ILE A 149 -0.11 -14.95 5.84
C ILE A 149 -1.41 -14.40 6.40
N GLY A 150 -1.84 -13.27 5.88
CA GLY A 150 -3.08 -12.64 6.30
C GLY A 150 -3.61 -11.65 5.26
N ALA A 151 -4.78 -11.10 5.56
CA ALA A 151 -5.29 -9.97 4.80
C ALA A 151 -4.38 -8.75 5.01
N PRO A 152 -4.17 -7.89 4.00
CA PRO A 152 -3.45 -6.65 4.16
C PRO A 152 -4.11 -5.76 5.22
N GLN A 153 -3.30 -5.04 5.99
CA GLN A 153 -3.84 -4.06 6.93
C GLN A 153 -4.52 -2.92 6.19
N VAL A 154 -5.69 -2.53 6.69
CA VAL A 154 -6.43 -1.40 6.13
C VAL A 154 -5.80 -0.11 6.62
N ALA A 155 -5.40 0.76 5.70
CA ALA A 155 -4.79 2.05 6.00
C ALA A 155 -5.87 3.07 6.41
N TYR A 156 -6.39 2.96 7.63
CA TYR A 156 -7.29 3.94 8.20
C TYR A 156 -6.59 5.29 8.42
N ARG A 157 -7.38 6.36 8.42
CA ARG A 157 -6.94 7.72 8.76
C ARG A 157 -7.91 8.35 9.74
N GLU A 158 -7.43 9.33 10.49
CA GLU A 158 -8.28 10.15 11.35
C GLU A 158 -8.43 11.56 10.75
N THR A 159 -9.55 12.22 11.02
CA THR A 159 -9.79 13.61 10.66
C THR A 159 -10.66 14.29 11.71
N ILE A 160 -10.67 15.63 11.72
CA ILE A 160 -11.50 16.46 12.60
C ILE A 160 -12.68 17.04 11.83
N LEU A 161 -13.79 17.27 12.51
CA LEU A 161 -15.02 17.78 11.89
C LEU A 161 -15.33 19.25 12.23
N LYS A 162 -14.78 19.77 13.33
CA LYS A 162 -15.08 21.12 13.83
C LYS A 162 -13.80 21.89 14.11
N SER A 163 -13.90 23.21 13.95
CA SER A 163 -12.85 24.14 14.41
C SER A 163 -12.94 24.35 15.91
N VAL A 164 -11.81 24.24 16.60
CA VAL A 164 -11.71 24.41 18.05
C VAL A 164 -10.41 25.10 18.41
N SER A 165 -10.47 26.03 19.33
CA SER A 165 -9.26 26.59 19.97
C SER A 165 -9.10 25.99 21.37
N ASN A 166 -7.87 25.69 21.73
CA ASN A 166 -7.51 25.13 23.03
C ASN A 166 -6.23 25.75 23.55
N THR A 167 -6.17 25.96 24.88
CA THR A 167 -4.99 26.42 25.57
C THR A 167 -4.53 25.40 26.57
N TYR A 168 -3.23 25.10 26.57
CA TYR A 168 -2.64 24.15 27.52
C TYR A 168 -1.41 24.78 28.21
N ILE A 169 -1.29 24.55 29.52
CA ILE A 169 -0.16 24.98 30.32
C ILE A 169 0.57 23.74 30.84
N HIS A 170 1.80 23.57 30.40
CA HIS A 170 2.71 22.60 30.98
C HIS A 170 3.51 23.24 32.10
N LYS A 171 3.32 22.77 33.33
CA LYS A 171 4.09 23.23 34.50
C LYS A 171 4.50 22.00 35.29
N LYS A 172 5.80 21.79 35.41
CA LYS A 172 6.36 20.69 36.22
C LYS A 172 7.53 21.28 37.04
N GLN A 173 7.46 21.10 38.36
CA GLN A 173 8.51 21.45 39.30
C GLN A 173 8.95 20.17 40.02
N SER A 174 10.19 19.76 39.87
CA SER A 174 10.76 18.59 40.54
C SER A 174 12.21 18.88 40.88
N GLY A 175 12.43 19.47 42.04
CA GLY A 175 13.74 19.53 42.71
C GLY A 175 14.96 20.05 41.93
N GLY A 176 14.78 20.96 40.96
CA GLY A 176 15.81 21.51 40.08
C GLY A 176 15.19 22.51 39.08
N ALA A 177 15.78 22.69 37.90
CA ALA A 177 15.19 23.51 36.84
C ALA A 177 13.79 23.00 36.50
N GLY A 178 12.78 23.90 36.63
CA GLY A 178 11.39 23.59 36.31
C GLY A 178 11.15 23.43 34.80
N GLN A 179 9.96 23.00 34.42
CA GLN A 179 9.49 23.02 33.04
C GLN A 179 8.23 23.88 32.95
N PHE A 180 8.26 24.89 32.09
CA PHE A 180 7.13 25.76 31.88
C PHE A 180 6.94 26.03 30.38
N ALA A 181 5.72 25.83 29.87
CA ALA A 181 5.31 26.24 28.54
C ALA A 181 3.78 26.41 28.49
N LYS A 182 3.31 27.54 28.00
CA LYS A 182 1.89 27.72 27.65
C LYS A 182 1.78 27.82 26.13
N VAL A 183 0.84 27.09 25.54
CA VAL A 183 0.57 27.12 24.10
C VAL A 183 -0.93 27.25 23.90
N GLU A 184 -1.31 28.11 22.96
CA GLU A 184 -2.69 28.25 22.48
C GLU A 184 -2.75 27.94 21.00
N LEU A 185 -3.52 26.90 20.65
CA LEU A 185 -3.69 26.38 19.29
C LEU A 185 -5.14 26.48 18.85
N SER A 186 -5.36 26.84 17.58
CA SER A 186 -6.62 26.61 16.89
C SER A 186 -6.44 25.50 15.89
N VAL A 187 -7.35 24.52 15.89
CA VAL A 187 -7.41 23.44 14.91
C VAL A 187 -8.65 23.58 14.06
N GLU A 188 -8.52 23.42 12.75
CA GLU A 188 -9.59 23.57 11.77
C GLU A 188 -9.54 22.45 10.75
N PRO A 189 -10.69 21.86 10.34
CA PRO A 189 -10.75 20.88 9.28
C PRO A 189 -10.41 21.52 7.94
N LEU A 190 -9.59 20.84 7.13
CA LEU A 190 -9.32 21.19 5.75
C LEU A 190 -10.20 20.36 4.79
N PRO A 191 -10.40 20.87 3.55
CA PRO A 191 -10.99 20.07 2.50
C PRO A 191 -10.18 18.80 2.26
N PRO A 192 -10.87 17.70 1.87
CA PRO A 192 -10.24 16.42 1.64
C PRO A 192 -9.06 16.43 0.68
N GLY A 193 -7.97 15.73 1.07
CA GLY A 193 -6.77 15.61 0.27
C GLY A 193 -5.82 16.82 0.33
N LYS A 194 -6.09 17.79 1.17
CA LYS A 194 -5.20 18.93 1.39
C LYS A 194 -4.03 18.61 2.34
N GLY A 195 -4.15 17.51 3.10
CA GLY A 195 -3.10 17.10 4.01
C GLY A 195 -3.02 17.96 5.28
N ARG A 196 -1.85 18.48 5.61
CA ARG A 196 -1.64 19.27 6.83
C ARG A 196 -1.14 20.67 6.52
N GLU A 197 -1.64 21.64 7.27
CA GLU A 197 -1.14 23.01 7.26
C GLU A 197 -0.85 23.49 8.70
N VAL A 198 0.33 24.08 8.93
CA VAL A 198 0.68 24.71 10.20
C VAL A 198 0.96 26.19 9.92
N GLU A 199 0.21 27.07 10.59
CA GLU A 199 0.33 28.52 10.46
C GLU A 199 0.73 29.15 11.79
N ASN A 200 1.70 30.03 11.78
CA ASN A 200 2.13 30.75 12.96
C ASN A 200 1.59 32.20 12.91
N LYS A 201 0.69 32.55 13.86
CA LYS A 201 0.10 33.89 14.03
C LYS A 201 0.52 34.57 15.32
N ILE A 202 1.58 34.12 15.98
CA ILE A 202 2.06 34.69 17.22
C ILE A 202 2.46 36.16 16.99
N LYS A 203 1.94 37.02 17.81
CA LYS A 203 2.29 38.47 17.85
C LYS A 203 3.13 38.77 19.08
N GLY A 204 4.08 39.73 18.94
CA GLY A 204 4.81 40.28 20.08
C GLY A 204 5.86 39.39 20.74
N GLY A 205 6.26 38.24 20.11
CA GLY A 205 7.31 37.39 20.67
C GLY A 205 6.90 36.55 21.87
N ALA A 206 5.61 36.31 22.07
CA ALA A 206 5.07 35.52 23.18
C ALA A 206 5.69 34.11 23.30
N ILE A 207 6.08 33.52 22.17
CA ILE A 207 6.95 32.35 22.12
C ILE A 207 8.20 32.75 21.33
N PRO A 208 9.41 32.63 21.90
CA PRO A 208 10.67 32.80 21.18
C PRO A 208 10.78 31.91 19.96
N LYS A 209 11.39 32.41 18.88
CA LYS A 209 11.52 31.66 17.62
C LYS A 209 12.21 30.31 17.79
N GLU A 210 13.12 30.17 18.74
CA GLU A 210 13.86 28.97 19.07
C GLU A 210 12.97 27.84 19.60
N PHE A 211 11.79 28.12 20.16
CA PHE A 211 10.86 27.12 20.69
C PHE A 211 9.77 26.69 19.70
N ILE A 212 9.58 27.41 18.58
CA ILE A 212 8.58 27.09 17.55
C ILE A 212 8.80 25.71 16.95
N PRO A 213 10.05 25.29 16.61
CA PRO A 213 10.29 23.92 16.13
C PRO A 213 9.85 22.83 17.12
N GLY A 214 9.92 23.11 18.43
CA GLY A 214 9.40 22.20 19.46
C GLY A 214 7.89 22.08 19.41
N VAL A 215 7.18 23.20 19.17
CA VAL A 215 5.71 23.19 19.02
C VAL A 215 5.30 22.38 17.79
N GLU A 216 5.92 22.61 16.67
CA GLU A 216 5.63 21.90 15.40
C GLU A 216 5.89 20.40 15.54
N LYS A 217 7.03 20.02 16.12
CA LYS A 217 7.37 18.60 16.38
C LYS A 217 6.38 17.92 17.32
N GLY A 218 5.88 18.63 18.34
CA GLY A 218 4.86 18.10 19.25
C GLY A 218 3.54 17.84 18.54
N ILE A 219 3.10 18.73 17.65
CA ILE A 219 1.91 18.57 16.82
C ILE A 219 2.08 17.38 15.87
N GLU A 220 3.21 17.31 15.16
CA GLU A 220 3.52 16.23 14.21
C GLU A 220 3.52 14.86 14.87
N SER A 221 4.18 14.70 16.00
CA SER A 221 4.23 13.47 16.77
C SER A 221 2.84 12.90 17.14
N VAL A 222 1.89 13.77 17.49
CA VAL A 222 0.52 13.37 17.80
C VAL A 222 -0.27 13.05 16.53
N ALA A 223 -0.09 13.84 15.48
CA ALA A 223 -0.76 13.61 14.21
C ALA A 223 -0.36 12.28 13.58
N GLU A 224 0.91 11.87 13.67
CA GLU A 224 1.40 10.60 13.16
C GLU A 224 0.93 9.40 14.01
N SER A 225 0.92 9.55 15.33
CA SER A 225 0.50 8.48 16.25
C SER A 225 -1.01 8.30 16.35
N GLY A 226 -1.80 9.25 15.82
CA GLY A 226 -3.25 9.25 15.94
C GLY A 226 -3.77 9.56 17.35
N ILE A 227 -5.06 9.80 17.47
CA ILE A 227 -5.69 10.23 18.71
C ILE A 227 -6.86 9.32 19.11
N LEU A 228 -7.67 8.90 18.14
CA LEU A 228 -8.88 8.10 18.35
C LEU A 228 -8.57 6.61 18.37
N ALA A 229 -7.92 6.10 17.33
CA ALA A 229 -7.65 4.68 17.14
C ALA A 229 -6.19 4.37 16.79
N GLY A 230 -5.32 5.39 16.82
CA GLY A 230 -3.89 5.22 16.53
C GLY A 230 -3.54 5.33 15.05
N PHE A 231 -4.41 5.91 14.23
CA PHE A 231 -4.16 6.12 12.81
C PHE A 231 -3.79 7.58 12.52
N PRO A 232 -2.89 7.85 11.57
CA PRO A 232 -2.45 9.21 11.27
C PRO A 232 -3.61 10.16 10.97
N LEU A 233 -3.53 11.37 11.56
CA LEU A 233 -4.49 12.45 11.35
C LEU A 233 -4.16 13.18 10.04
N ILE A 234 -5.18 13.42 9.21
CA ILE A 234 -5.05 14.11 7.92
C ILE A 234 -6.11 15.20 7.76
N ASP A 235 -5.90 16.09 6.78
CA ASP A 235 -6.81 17.15 6.37
C ASP A 235 -7.16 18.10 7.53
N TYR A 236 -6.13 18.64 8.17
CA TYR A 236 -6.25 19.59 9.27
C TYR A 236 -5.32 20.80 9.10
N LYS A 237 -5.75 21.94 9.62
CA LYS A 237 -4.93 23.13 9.79
C LYS A 237 -4.77 23.44 11.25
N VAL A 238 -3.53 23.72 11.66
CA VAL A 238 -3.21 24.21 13.02
C VAL A 238 -2.71 25.64 12.92
N THR A 239 -3.31 26.53 13.68
CA THR A 239 -2.83 27.90 13.83
C THR A 239 -2.33 28.10 15.26
N ILE A 240 -1.07 28.48 15.41
CA ILE A 240 -0.47 28.84 16.69
C ILE A 240 -0.88 30.30 16.97
N LEU A 241 -1.73 30.49 17.97
CA LEU A 241 -2.34 31.80 18.28
C LEU A 241 -1.51 32.60 19.25
N ASP A 242 -1.17 31.98 20.39
CA ASP A 242 -0.46 32.64 21.49
C ASP A 242 0.31 31.64 22.34
N GLY A 243 1.12 32.12 23.27
CA GLY A 243 1.82 31.33 24.24
C GLY A 243 2.45 32.12 25.33
N LEU A 244 3.13 31.46 26.26
CA LEU A 244 3.87 32.12 27.33
C LEU A 244 5.11 31.28 27.63
N HIS A 245 6.24 31.95 27.78
CA HIS A 245 7.49 31.32 28.20
C HIS A 245 7.95 31.92 29.55
N HIS A 246 8.86 31.23 30.17
CA HIS A 246 9.55 31.65 31.38
C HIS A 246 11.06 31.59 31.12
N ASP A 247 11.77 32.66 31.44
CA ASP A 247 13.18 32.86 31.06
C ASP A 247 14.11 31.73 31.52
N VAL A 248 13.79 31.06 32.62
CA VAL A 248 14.64 29.98 33.21
C VAL A 248 14.08 28.58 32.97
N ASP A 249 12.75 28.40 33.03
CA ASP A 249 12.11 27.10 33.04
C ASP A 249 11.55 26.65 31.67
N SER A 250 11.67 27.49 30.64
CA SER A 250 11.23 27.16 29.29
C SER A 250 12.33 26.48 28.47
N SER A 251 11.96 25.45 27.71
CA SER A 251 12.83 24.73 26.80
C SER A 251 12.06 24.22 25.59
N VAL A 252 12.76 23.87 24.51
CA VAL A 252 12.17 23.26 23.33
C VAL A 252 11.36 22.02 23.71
N LEU A 253 11.86 21.21 24.64
CA LEU A 253 11.17 20.01 25.15
C LEU A 253 9.87 20.35 25.91
N ALA A 254 9.89 21.43 26.74
CA ALA A 254 8.68 21.86 27.46
C ALA A 254 7.58 22.28 26.47
N PHE A 255 7.94 23.01 25.40
CA PHE A 255 7.02 23.39 24.34
C PHE A 255 6.57 22.20 23.48
N GLU A 256 7.43 21.23 23.21
CA GLU A 256 7.04 19.95 22.55
C GLU A 256 5.98 19.19 23.36
N ILE A 257 6.17 19.09 24.67
CA ILE A 257 5.21 18.43 25.56
C ILE A 257 3.91 19.24 25.64
N ALA A 258 3.98 20.55 25.82
CA ALA A 258 2.81 21.42 25.92
C ALA A 258 1.96 21.38 24.64
N SER A 259 2.58 21.46 23.47
CA SER A 259 1.89 21.41 22.20
C SER A 259 1.28 20.04 21.91
N ARG A 260 1.96 18.96 22.29
CA ARG A 260 1.44 17.60 22.20
C ARG A 260 0.11 17.44 22.95
N TYR A 261 0.05 17.86 24.18
CA TYR A 261 -1.19 17.80 24.99
C TYR A 261 -2.25 18.78 24.49
N CYS A 262 -1.84 20.02 24.16
CA CYS A 262 -2.75 21.05 23.64
C CYS A 262 -3.44 20.58 22.36
N PHE A 263 -2.69 20.05 21.42
CA PHE A 263 -3.20 19.55 20.15
C PHE A 263 -4.09 18.33 20.32
N LYS A 264 -3.69 17.36 21.16
CA LYS A 264 -4.50 16.18 21.48
C LYS A 264 -5.86 16.57 22.07
N GLU A 265 -5.90 17.48 23.02
CA GLU A 265 -7.14 17.97 23.62
C GLU A 265 -8.01 18.76 22.62
N ALA A 266 -7.38 19.62 21.80
CA ALA A 266 -8.07 20.37 20.76
C ALA A 266 -8.75 19.44 19.76
N CYS A 267 -8.05 18.46 19.24
CA CYS A 267 -8.59 17.49 18.30
C CYS A 267 -9.70 16.62 18.92
N THR A 268 -9.56 16.24 20.19
CA THR A 268 -10.62 15.50 20.90
C THR A 268 -11.92 16.31 21.01
N LYS A 269 -11.80 17.62 21.29
CA LYS A 269 -12.95 18.56 21.30
C LYS A 269 -13.49 18.84 19.90
N ALA A 270 -12.65 18.75 18.87
CA ALA A 270 -13.01 19.00 17.46
C ALA A 270 -13.81 17.87 16.80
N ILE A 271 -14.15 16.83 17.53
CA ILE A 271 -14.85 15.61 17.07
C ILE A 271 -14.03 14.89 16.00
N LEU A 272 -13.32 13.88 16.43
CA LEU A 272 -12.55 12.98 15.57
C LEU A 272 -13.46 12.01 14.82
N LYS A 273 -13.10 11.72 13.57
CA LYS A 273 -13.76 10.72 12.73
C LYS A 273 -12.71 9.84 12.06
N LEU A 274 -13.00 8.55 12.00
CA LEU A 274 -12.20 7.57 11.28
C LEU A 274 -12.57 7.61 9.79
N LEU A 275 -11.58 7.61 8.94
CA LEU A 275 -11.70 7.54 7.49
C LEU A 275 -11.24 6.16 7.02
N GLU A 276 -12.02 5.56 6.15
CA GLU A 276 -11.74 4.27 5.51
C GLU A 276 -11.25 4.49 4.07
N PRO A 277 -10.24 3.73 3.61
CA PRO A 277 -9.82 3.81 2.22
C PRO A 277 -10.88 3.22 1.31
N MET A 278 -11.21 3.94 0.23
CA MET A 278 -12.15 3.50 -0.80
C MET A 278 -11.40 3.10 -2.05
N MET A 279 -11.73 1.94 -2.62
CA MET A 279 -11.17 1.42 -3.86
C MET A 279 -12.16 1.59 -5.01
N ARG A 280 -11.63 1.86 -6.20
CA ARG A 280 -12.40 1.79 -7.44
C ARG A 280 -12.34 0.37 -7.97
N VAL A 281 -13.50 -0.23 -8.15
CA VAL A 281 -13.66 -1.59 -8.66
C VAL A 281 -14.37 -1.52 -10.02
N GLU A 282 -13.87 -2.25 -10.99
CA GLU A 282 -14.48 -2.43 -12.29
C GLU A 282 -14.79 -3.92 -12.49
N VAL A 283 -16.07 -4.25 -12.61
CA VAL A 283 -16.55 -5.63 -12.79
C VAL A 283 -17.08 -5.81 -14.19
N VAL A 284 -16.52 -6.74 -14.94
CA VAL A 284 -16.98 -7.10 -16.28
C VAL A 284 -17.80 -8.38 -16.20
N THR A 285 -19.07 -8.32 -16.55
CA THR A 285 -20.02 -9.45 -16.43
C THR A 285 -20.92 -9.55 -17.64
N PRO A 286 -21.42 -10.75 -18.02
CA PRO A 286 -22.52 -10.88 -18.95
C PRO A 286 -23.77 -10.17 -18.45
N GLU A 287 -24.64 -9.73 -19.37
CA GLU A 287 -25.84 -8.93 -19.04
C GLU A 287 -26.79 -9.68 -18.09
N ASP A 288 -26.89 -10.99 -18.21
CA ASP A 288 -27.75 -11.84 -17.38
C ASP A 288 -27.41 -11.80 -15.89
N TYR A 289 -26.14 -11.56 -15.51
CA TYR A 289 -25.66 -11.53 -14.13
C TYR A 289 -25.50 -10.10 -13.58
N MET A 290 -25.85 -9.07 -14.36
CA MET A 290 -25.69 -7.68 -13.94
C MET A 290 -26.43 -7.36 -12.64
N GLY A 291 -27.64 -7.90 -12.48
CA GLY A 291 -28.47 -7.68 -11.29
C GLY A 291 -27.83 -8.27 -10.02
N ASP A 292 -27.30 -9.49 -10.11
CA ASP A 292 -26.67 -10.18 -9.00
C ASP A 292 -25.38 -9.47 -8.55
N VAL A 293 -24.56 -9.02 -9.52
CA VAL A 293 -23.34 -8.27 -9.25
C VAL A 293 -23.64 -6.93 -8.56
N ILE A 294 -24.65 -6.19 -9.04
CA ILE A 294 -25.07 -4.93 -8.41
C ILE A 294 -25.60 -5.20 -7.00
N GLY A 295 -26.36 -6.27 -6.80
CA GLY A 295 -26.86 -6.70 -5.51
C GLY A 295 -25.71 -7.00 -4.52
N ASP A 296 -24.69 -7.73 -4.95
CA ASP A 296 -23.52 -8.05 -4.15
C ASP A 296 -22.68 -6.78 -3.83
N LEU A 297 -22.43 -5.92 -4.81
CA LEU A 297 -21.74 -4.66 -4.57
C LEU A 297 -22.48 -3.77 -3.55
N ASN A 298 -23.82 -3.73 -3.61
CA ASN A 298 -24.62 -2.98 -2.64
C ASN A 298 -24.59 -3.62 -1.24
N SER A 299 -24.60 -4.95 -1.14
CA SER A 299 -24.47 -5.66 0.12
C SER A 299 -23.15 -5.35 0.83
N ARG A 300 -22.09 -5.13 0.05
CA ARG A 300 -20.75 -4.69 0.48
C ARG A 300 -20.65 -3.17 0.67
N ARG A 301 -21.77 -2.46 0.76
CA ARG A 301 -21.83 -0.99 0.88
C ARG A 301 -21.07 -0.25 -0.23
N GLY A 302 -20.92 -0.90 -1.40
CA GLY A 302 -20.34 -0.32 -2.59
C GLY A 302 -21.28 0.70 -3.20
N GLN A 303 -20.72 1.70 -3.86
CA GLN A 303 -21.47 2.69 -4.63
C GLN A 303 -21.22 2.46 -6.11
N VAL A 304 -22.22 1.98 -6.82
CA VAL A 304 -22.16 1.86 -8.28
C VAL A 304 -22.18 3.25 -8.90
N SER A 305 -21.17 3.56 -9.72
CA SER A 305 -21.01 4.87 -10.37
C SER A 305 -21.55 4.87 -11.79
N THR A 306 -21.11 3.91 -12.63
CA THR A 306 -21.51 3.80 -14.03
C THR A 306 -21.64 2.33 -14.43
N THR A 307 -22.48 2.10 -15.45
CA THR A 307 -22.60 0.81 -16.12
C THR A 307 -22.45 1.07 -17.62
N ASP A 308 -21.44 0.48 -18.24
CA ASP A 308 -21.13 0.65 -19.66
C ASP A 308 -21.18 -0.70 -20.38
N LYS A 309 -21.57 -0.72 -21.67
CA LYS A 309 -21.55 -1.94 -22.49
C LYS A 309 -20.22 -2.03 -23.26
N ARG A 310 -19.55 -3.17 -23.16
CA ARG A 310 -18.35 -3.49 -23.94
C ARG A 310 -18.58 -4.80 -24.71
N GLY A 311 -19.07 -4.69 -25.95
CA GLY A 311 -19.47 -5.87 -26.73
C GLY A 311 -20.65 -6.60 -26.10
N ASN A 312 -20.49 -7.89 -25.80
CA ASN A 312 -21.50 -8.72 -25.13
C ASN A 312 -21.41 -8.70 -23.61
N ALA A 313 -20.54 -7.88 -23.04
CA ALA A 313 -20.36 -7.78 -21.59
C ALA A 313 -20.77 -6.39 -21.09
N THR A 314 -21.25 -6.33 -19.86
CA THR A 314 -21.52 -5.10 -19.11
C THR A 314 -20.37 -4.84 -18.15
N VAL A 315 -19.86 -3.61 -18.17
CA VAL A 315 -18.81 -3.13 -17.27
C VAL A 315 -19.46 -2.28 -16.19
N ILE A 316 -19.35 -2.71 -14.95
CA ILE A 316 -19.91 -2.04 -13.77
C ILE A 316 -18.74 -1.40 -13.02
N SER A 317 -18.73 -0.06 -12.95
CA SER A 317 -17.76 0.68 -12.14
C SER A 317 -18.37 1.06 -10.81
N ALA A 318 -17.69 0.70 -9.72
CA ALA A 318 -18.15 0.97 -8.37
C ALA A 318 -17.01 1.45 -7.46
N LYS A 319 -17.38 2.10 -6.35
CA LYS A 319 -16.47 2.40 -5.25
C LYS A 319 -16.85 1.51 -4.07
N VAL A 320 -15.88 0.73 -3.57
CA VAL A 320 -16.08 -0.23 -2.48
C VAL A 320 -15.01 0.01 -1.42
N ARG A 321 -15.27 -0.34 -0.18
CA ARG A 321 -14.26 -0.31 0.89
C ARG A 321 -13.16 -1.32 0.64
N SER A 322 -11.93 -1.00 1.02
CA SER A 322 -10.80 -1.89 0.72
C SER A 322 -10.89 -3.23 1.45
N GLU A 323 -11.52 -3.29 2.60
CA GLU A 323 -11.68 -4.50 3.41
C GLU A 323 -12.73 -5.48 2.87
N GLU A 324 -13.70 -5.00 2.09
CA GLU A 324 -14.83 -5.81 1.62
C GLU A 324 -14.62 -6.42 0.22
N HIS A 325 -13.51 -6.10 -0.46
CA HIS A 325 -13.25 -6.62 -1.81
C HIS A 325 -12.52 -7.97 -1.83
N THR A 326 -11.95 -8.42 -0.70
CA THR A 326 -10.93 -9.48 -0.70
C THR A 326 -11.45 -10.89 -0.57
N SER A 327 -12.67 -11.17 -0.14
CA SER A 327 -12.86 -12.55 0.32
C SER A 327 -13.84 -13.44 -0.42
N GLU A 328 -14.81 -12.97 -1.20
CA GLU A 328 -15.86 -13.90 -1.66
C GLU A 328 -16.47 -13.67 -3.04
N LEU A 329 -15.93 -12.82 -3.88
CA LEU A 329 -16.37 -12.74 -5.29
C LEU A 329 -16.12 -14.05 -6.08
N GLN A 330 -15.35 -14.98 -5.50
CA GLN A 330 -15.02 -16.25 -6.13
C GLN A 330 -16.05 -17.35 -5.90
N SER A 331 -16.96 -17.25 -4.94
CA SER A 331 -17.90 -18.33 -4.60
C SER A 331 -19.16 -18.37 -5.45
N LEU A 332 -19.48 -17.32 -6.16
CA LEU A 332 -20.66 -17.27 -7.02
C LEU A 332 -20.25 -17.13 -8.48
N VAL A 333 -20.19 -18.27 -9.16
CA VAL A 333 -20.12 -18.42 -10.62
C VAL A 333 -18.70 -18.31 -11.21
N ASN A 334 -18.37 -19.18 -12.15
CA ASN A 334 -17.26 -19.10 -13.12
C ASN A 334 -17.26 -17.81 -13.95
N LEU A 335 -17.31 -16.66 -13.30
CA LEU A 335 -17.28 -15.34 -13.90
C LEU A 335 -15.83 -14.91 -14.02
N VAL A 336 -15.42 -14.58 -15.22
CA VAL A 336 -14.17 -13.86 -15.48
C VAL A 336 -14.37 -12.43 -14.99
N CYS A 337 -14.20 -12.21 -13.67
CA CYS A 337 -14.15 -10.87 -13.10
C CYS A 337 -12.75 -10.31 -13.31
N ARG A 338 -12.60 -9.35 -14.19
CA ARG A 338 -11.38 -8.56 -14.32
C ARG A 338 -11.45 -7.41 -13.32
N LEU A 339 -10.86 -7.59 -12.15
CA LEU A 339 -10.70 -6.54 -11.16
C LEU A 339 -9.50 -5.67 -11.54
N LEU A 340 -9.75 -4.48 -12.06
CA LEU A 340 -8.74 -3.43 -12.22
C LEU A 340 -8.71 -2.61 -10.93
N LEU A 341 -7.74 -2.90 -10.06
CA LEU A 341 -7.53 -2.18 -8.82
C LEU A 341 -6.64 -0.96 -9.07
N GLU A 342 -7.23 0.20 -9.30
CA GLU A 342 -6.51 1.48 -9.22
C GLU A 342 -6.61 2.06 -7.80
N LYS A 343 -5.52 2.04 -7.06
CA LYS A 343 -5.37 2.84 -5.84
C LYS A 343 -5.34 4.32 -6.22
N LYS A 344 -6.46 5.02 -6.18
CA LYS A 344 -6.47 6.49 -6.12
C LYS A 344 -6.46 6.94 -4.66
N LYS A 345 -5.63 7.96 -4.36
CA LYS A 345 -5.57 8.70 -3.09
C LYS A 345 -6.97 8.91 -2.51
N CYS A 346 -7.10 8.75 -1.19
CA CYS A 346 -8.33 8.97 -0.45
C CYS A 346 -9.11 10.19 -0.97
N THR A 347 -10.22 9.95 -1.67
CA THR A 347 -11.13 11.00 -2.07
C THR A 347 -12.40 10.85 -1.25
N HIS A 348 -12.72 11.91 -0.50
CA HIS A 348 -13.94 11.99 0.29
C HIS A 348 -15.22 11.82 -0.52
N LEU A 349 -16.14 11.07 0.05
CA LEU A 349 -17.55 11.17 -0.30
C LEU A 349 -18.20 12.30 0.52
N PRO A 350 -19.04 13.17 -0.09
CA PRO A 350 -19.83 14.09 0.67
C PRO A 350 -20.81 13.30 1.56
N THR A 351 -20.72 13.52 2.85
CA THR A 351 -21.61 12.92 3.84
C THR A 351 -23.00 13.51 3.71
N HIS A 352 -23.98 12.72 3.31
CA HIS A 352 -25.37 13.00 3.68
C HIS A 352 -25.51 12.82 5.21
N PRO A 353 -26.17 13.77 5.90
CA PRO A 353 -26.30 13.71 7.36
C PRO A 353 -27.46 12.81 7.75
N THR A 354 -27.23 11.51 7.86
CA THR A 354 -28.09 10.63 8.67
C THR A 354 -27.46 9.25 8.78
N THR A 355 -26.69 9.02 9.84
CA THR A 355 -26.58 7.69 10.45
C THR A 355 -26.12 7.83 11.91
N PRO A 356 -26.75 7.13 12.85
CA PRO A 356 -26.50 7.31 14.28
C PRO A 356 -25.14 6.76 14.70
N ALA A 357 -24.58 7.41 15.70
CA ALA A 357 -23.36 7.00 16.37
C ALA A 357 -23.43 5.53 16.81
N PHE A 358 -22.49 4.71 16.33
CA PHE A 358 -22.22 3.42 16.94
C PHE A 358 -21.60 3.65 18.32
N GLN A 359 -22.39 3.42 19.37
CA GLN A 359 -21.87 3.23 20.71
C GLN A 359 -21.19 1.88 20.77
N LEU A 360 -19.88 1.89 20.96
CA LEU A 360 -19.13 0.72 21.42
C LEU A 360 -19.60 0.39 22.85
N THR A 361 -20.46 -0.61 23.00
CA THR A 361 -20.70 -1.25 24.30
C THR A 361 -19.50 -2.12 24.62
N THR A 362 -18.69 -1.66 25.57
CA THR A 362 -17.68 -2.48 26.24
C THR A 362 -18.42 -3.53 27.10
N HIS A 363 -18.42 -4.78 26.65
CA HIS A 363 -18.72 -5.90 27.52
C HIS A 363 -17.49 -6.19 28.40
N THR A 364 -17.56 -5.78 29.65
CA THR A 364 -16.72 -6.35 30.71
C THR A 364 -17.30 -7.71 31.08
N PRO A 365 -16.50 -8.79 31.13
CA PRO A 365 -16.94 -10.05 31.70
C PRO A 365 -16.98 -9.91 33.21
N SER A 366 -18.17 -9.98 33.80
CA SER A 366 -18.33 -10.20 35.25
C SER A 366 -18.00 -11.65 35.60
N ASN A 367 -17.02 -11.80 36.47
CA ASN A 367 -16.75 -13.03 37.22
C ASN A 367 -17.99 -13.42 38.04
N GLN A 368 -18.46 -14.63 37.83
CA GLN A 368 -18.96 -15.55 38.85
C GLN A 368 -18.55 -16.96 38.50
#